data_4d545fba05e12e738eb1bb96c8bd1dc5
#
_entry.id   4d545fba05e12e738eb1bb96c8bd1dc5
#
_cell.length_a   1.000
_cell.length_b   1.000
_cell.length_c   1.000
_cell.angle_alpha   90.00
_cell.angle_beta   90.00
_cell.angle_gamma   90.00
#
_symmetry.space_group_name_H-M   'P 1'
#
loop_
_entity.id
_entity.type
_entity.pdbx_description
1 polymer ?
#
loop_
_entity_poly.entity_id
_entity_poly.type
_entity_poly.pdbx_seq_one_letter_code
_entity_poly.pdbx_strand_id
1 'polypeptide(L)'
;MGESDAVRVLQEQLDRLRDRIGIMEDVHAIRCLHFIYGYYIDMCLYEEACDLFAENGSVRFLNGVYRGQAGVRRLYLDWFRRDFTKGHNGPVFGFLLDHLQAQDVVTVAPDRKTARGRFRALNMIGYHDKKPEPVAHMPQQFWGGGIYENEYVKEQDVWKIRLLDYVGRWQA
;
A
#
# COMPACT_ATOMS: atom_id res chain seq x y z
N MET A 1 25.22 -45.08 -4.63
CA MET A 1 25.05 -43.70 -4.12
C MET A 1 25.43 -43.80 -2.64
N GLY A 2 26.54 -43.21 -2.24
CA GLY A 2 27.03 -43.28 -0.86
C GLY A 2 26.15 -42.42 0.07
N GLU A 3 26.19 -42.70 1.37
CA GLU A 3 25.46 -41.94 2.42
C GLU A 3 25.75 -40.44 2.34
N SER A 4 26.96 -40.05 2.03
CA SER A 4 27.38 -38.66 1.80
C SER A 4 26.65 -38.00 0.61
N ASP A 5 26.40 -38.71 -0.49
CA ASP A 5 25.67 -38.18 -1.65
C ASP A 5 24.20 -37.98 -1.32
N ALA A 6 23.59 -38.89 -0.57
CA ALA A 6 22.19 -38.73 -0.16
C ALA A 6 22.01 -37.52 0.78
N VAL A 7 22.93 -37.28 1.72
CA VAL A 7 22.91 -36.13 2.63
C VAL A 7 23.03 -34.84 1.82
N ARG A 8 23.95 -34.75 0.84
CA ARG A 8 24.11 -33.57 -0.02
C ARG A 8 22.83 -33.27 -0.82
N VAL A 9 22.21 -34.28 -1.42
CA VAL A 9 20.96 -34.12 -2.16
C VAL A 9 19.83 -33.62 -1.27
N LEU A 10 19.71 -34.13 -0.05
CA LEU A 10 18.72 -33.67 0.92
C LEU A 10 18.96 -32.22 1.34
N GLN A 11 20.22 -31.83 1.56
CA GLN A 11 20.58 -30.44 1.87
C GLN A 11 20.17 -29.48 0.76
N GLU A 12 20.48 -29.80 -0.50
CA GLU A 12 20.09 -29.03 -1.67
C GLU A 12 18.56 -28.92 -1.82
N GLN A 13 17.83 -29.96 -1.45
CA GLN A 13 16.36 -29.92 -1.44
C GLN A 13 15.82 -29.01 -0.32
N LEU A 14 16.40 -29.09 0.88
CA LEU A 14 16.05 -28.21 2.00
C LEU A 14 16.28 -26.75 1.67
N ASP A 15 17.41 -26.41 1.08
CA ASP A 15 17.73 -25.04 0.72
C ASP A 15 16.75 -24.49 -0.34
N ARG A 16 16.42 -25.30 -1.36
CA ARG A 16 15.37 -24.93 -2.33
C ARG A 16 13.99 -24.74 -1.67
N LEU A 17 13.63 -25.55 -0.70
CA LEU A 17 12.36 -25.39 0.01
C LEU A 17 12.36 -24.11 0.86
N ARG A 18 13.46 -23.81 1.57
CA ARG A 18 13.60 -22.57 2.35
C ARG A 18 13.46 -21.33 1.46
N ASP A 19 14.09 -21.33 0.29
CA ASP A 19 13.97 -20.21 -0.65
C ASP A 19 12.53 -20.04 -1.13
N ARG A 20 11.85 -21.13 -1.49
CA ARG A 20 10.45 -21.08 -1.92
C ARG A 20 9.52 -20.59 -0.81
N ILE A 21 9.69 -21.08 0.40
CA ILE A 21 8.91 -20.64 1.57
C ILE A 21 9.16 -19.15 1.81
N GLY A 22 10.42 -18.72 1.81
CA GLY A 22 10.76 -17.33 2.01
C GLY A 22 10.17 -16.38 0.96
N ILE A 23 10.10 -16.77 -0.31
CA ILE A 23 9.39 -15.99 -1.34
C ILE A 23 7.89 -15.91 -1.03
N MET A 24 7.27 -17.00 -0.59
CA MET A 24 5.85 -16.99 -0.22
C MET A 24 5.57 -16.09 0.99
N GLU A 25 6.45 -16.11 2.00
CA GLU A 25 6.39 -15.23 3.16
C GLU A 25 6.52 -13.75 2.75
N ASP A 26 7.46 -13.43 1.84
CA ASP A 26 7.64 -12.08 1.32
C ASP A 26 6.40 -11.61 0.54
N VAL A 27 5.83 -12.44 -0.33
CA VAL A 27 4.57 -12.13 -1.03
C VAL A 27 3.44 -11.85 -0.04
N HIS A 28 3.29 -12.69 0.99
CA HIS A 28 2.29 -12.49 2.02
C HIS A 28 2.50 -11.18 2.79
N ALA A 29 3.73 -10.89 3.20
CA ALA A 29 4.07 -9.67 3.92
C ALA A 29 3.77 -8.41 3.09
N ILE A 30 4.07 -8.42 1.79
CA ILE A 30 3.77 -7.31 0.87
C ILE A 30 2.26 -7.13 0.69
N ARG A 31 1.49 -8.21 0.58
CA ARG A 31 0.02 -8.15 0.56
C ARG A 31 -0.53 -7.52 1.83
N CYS A 32 -0.08 -7.98 2.99
CA CYS A 32 -0.48 -7.41 4.28
C CYS A 32 -0.12 -5.92 4.37
N LEU A 33 1.09 -5.52 3.96
CA LEU A 33 1.52 -4.13 3.93
C LEU A 33 0.58 -3.26 3.08
N HIS A 34 0.20 -3.73 1.88
CA HIS A 34 -0.69 -3.00 1.00
C HIS A 34 -2.12 -2.91 1.56
N PHE A 35 -2.63 -3.97 2.17
CA PHE A 35 -3.95 -3.97 2.80
C PHE A 35 -4.00 -3.09 4.05
N ILE A 36 -2.94 -3.09 4.88
CA ILE A 36 -2.79 -2.18 6.01
C ILE A 36 -2.81 -0.72 5.53
N TYR A 37 -2.11 -0.41 4.43
CA TYR A 37 -2.16 0.91 3.82
C TYR A 37 -3.61 1.31 3.47
N GLY A 38 -4.39 0.41 2.85
CA GLY A 38 -5.80 0.65 2.55
C GLY A 38 -6.61 0.98 3.80
N TYR A 39 -6.53 0.14 4.83
CA TYR A 39 -7.22 0.40 6.10
C TYR A 39 -6.81 1.72 6.77
N TYR A 40 -5.53 2.09 6.72
CA TYR A 40 -5.10 3.36 7.30
C TYR A 40 -5.68 4.56 6.54
N ILE A 41 -5.75 4.48 5.21
CA ILE A 41 -6.38 5.53 4.39
C ILE A 41 -7.88 5.61 4.68
N ASP A 42 -8.58 4.49 4.73
CA ASP A 42 -10.03 4.44 4.98
C ASP A 42 -10.40 4.98 6.36
N MET A 43 -9.56 4.72 7.35
CA MET A 43 -9.71 5.22 8.71
C MET A 43 -9.06 6.58 8.94
N CYS A 44 -8.58 7.25 7.88
CA CYS A 44 -7.91 8.56 7.96
C CYS A 44 -6.73 8.59 8.95
N LEU A 45 -6.04 7.45 9.14
CA LEU A 45 -4.85 7.29 9.96
C LEU A 45 -3.61 7.67 9.13
N TYR A 46 -3.50 8.95 8.80
CA TYR A 46 -2.54 9.44 7.83
C TYR A 46 -1.10 9.43 8.34
N GLU A 47 -0.88 9.56 9.65
CA GLU A 47 0.45 9.46 10.25
C GLU A 47 0.97 8.03 10.12
N GLU A 48 0.15 7.05 10.47
CA GLU A 48 0.45 5.62 10.36
C GLU A 48 0.66 5.20 8.89
N ALA A 49 -0.12 5.76 7.97
CA ALA A 49 0.07 5.52 6.54
C ALA A 49 1.45 6.01 6.04
N CYS A 50 1.94 7.16 6.55
CA CYS A 50 3.27 7.65 6.20
C CYS A 50 4.39 6.70 6.65
N ASP A 51 4.24 6.03 7.78
CA ASP A 51 5.25 5.14 8.37
C ASP A 51 5.40 3.81 7.59
N LEU A 52 4.47 3.50 6.69
CA LEU A 52 4.58 2.34 5.79
C LEU A 52 5.58 2.54 4.65
N PHE A 53 5.97 3.78 4.38
CA PHE A 53 6.88 4.09 3.28
C PHE A 53 8.34 3.98 3.68
N ALA A 54 9.17 3.58 2.73
CA ALA A 54 10.62 3.63 2.82
C ALA A 54 11.12 5.07 3.02
N GLU A 55 12.33 5.25 3.52
CA GLU A 55 12.93 6.58 3.72
C GLU A 55 12.92 7.41 2.43
N ASN A 56 13.26 6.80 1.30
CA ASN A 56 13.22 7.41 -0.03
C ASN A 56 11.92 7.08 -0.78
N GLY A 57 10.87 6.65 -0.07
CA GLY A 57 9.58 6.29 -0.63
C GLY A 57 8.92 7.44 -1.39
N SER A 58 8.02 7.12 -2.29
CA SER A 58 7.30 8.14 -3.07
C SER A 58 5.88 7.72 -3.39
N VAL A 59 5.03 8.72 -3.66
CA VAL A 59 3.66 8.52 -4.11
C VAL A 59 3.48 9.26 -5.43
N ARG A 60 2.86 8.60 -6.40
CA ARG A 60 2.24 9.21 -7.57
C ARG A 60 0.74 9.17 -7.39
N PHE A 61 0.13 10.34 -7.29
CA PHE A 61 -1.29 10.46 -7.08
C PHE A 61 -1.85 11.64 -7.86
N LEU A 62 -2.91 11.42 -8.62
CA LEU A 62 -3.42 12.36 -9.61
C LEU A 62 -2.27 12.82 -10.53
N ASN A 63 -2.02 14.10 -10.64
CA ASN A 63 -0.94 14.64 -11.46
C ASN A 63 0.30 15.04 -10.64
N GLY A 64 0.36 14.62 -9.37
CA GLY A 64 1.44 14.94 -8.44
C GLY A 64 2.43 13.80 -8.24
N VAL A 65 3.68 14.16 -7.95
CA VAL A 65 4.73 13.23 -7.50
C VAL A 65 5.29 13.74 -6.18
N TYR A 66 5.14 12.94 -5.13
CA TYR A 66 5.52 13.24 -3.76
C TYR A 66 6.71 12.37 -3.38
N ARG A 67 7.93 12.95 -3.33
CA ARG A 67 9.19 12.20 -3.16
C ARG A 67 9.73 12.28 -1.74
N GLY A 68 10.25 11.15 -1.25
CA GLY A 68 10.83 10.99 0.08
C GLY A 68 9.81 11.14 1.19
N GLN A 69 10.20 10.88 2.42
CA GLN A 69 9.30 11.02 3.59
C GLN A 69 8.65 12.41 3.68
N ALA A 70 9.39 13.48 3.37
CA ALA A 70 8.83 14.83 3.36
C ALA A 70 7.73 15.02 2.30
N GLY A 71 7.89 14.42 1.12
CA GLY A 71 6.87 14.43 0.08
C GLY A 71 5.64 13.61 0.46
N VAL A 72 5.84 12.41 0.98
CA VAL A 72 4.76 11.52 1.47
C VAL A 72 3.95 12.24 2.55
N ARG A 73 4.62 12.81 3.57
CA ARG A 73 3.94 13.57 4.65
C ARG A 73 3.20 14.79 4.12
N ARG A 74 3.75 15.51 3.12
CA ARG A 74 3.03 16.63 2.49
C ARG A 74 1.73 16.18 1.83
N LEU A 75 1.69 15.01 1.17
CA LEU A 75 0.45 14.48 0.61
C LEU A 75 -0.57 14.14 1.70
N TYR A 76 -0.17 13.32 2.67
CA TYR A 76 -1.12 12.76 3.64
C TYR A 76 -1.43 13.71 4.79
N LEU A 77 -0.45 14.46 5.30
CA LEU A 77 -0.66 15.32 6.48
C LEU A 77 -1.06 16.75 6.09
N ASP A 78 -0.38 17.35 5.10
CA ASP A 78 -0.66 18.75 4.75
C ASP A 78 -1.83 18.87 3.79
N TRP A 79 -2.13 17.85 2.99
CA TRP A 79 -3.27 17.87 2.11
C TRP A 79 -4.43 17.00 2.63
N PHE A 80 -4.32 15.65 2.65
CA PHE A 80 -5.46 14.78 2.98
C PHE A 80 -6.00 15.05 4.38
N ARG A 81 -5.15 15.06 5.40
CA ARG A 81 -5.56 15.33 6.78
C ARG A 81 -6.21 16.72 6.92
N ARG A 82 -5.64 17.75 6.29
CA ARG A 82 -6.25 19.10 6.31
C ARG A 82 -7.63 19.12 5.67
N ASP A 83 -7.76 18.56 4.47
CA ASP A 83 -8.97 18.73 3.67
C ASP A 83 -10.09 17.76 4.03
N PHE A 84 -9.77 16.49 4.34
CA PHE A 84 -10.76 15.48 4.65
C PHE A 84 -11.16 15.46 6.13
N THR A 85 -10.22 15.69 7.04
CA THR A 85 -10.45 15.53 8.48
C THR A 85 -10.19 16.81 9.29
N LYS A 86 -9.93 17.95 8.63
CA LYS A 86 -9.69 19.26 9.29
C LYS A 86 -8.53 19.22 10.30
N GLY A 87 -7.48 18.47 9.97
CA GLY A 87 -6.28 18.32 10.80
C GLY A 87 -6.33 17.18 11.81
N HIS A 88 -7.46 16.46 11.92
CA HIS A 88 -7.58 15.31 12.81
C HIS A 88 -6.92 14.06 12.17
N ASN A 89 -6.15 13.29 12.93
CA ASN A 89 -5.63 11.99 12.53
C ASN A 89 -6.59 10.92 13.05
N GLY A 90 -7.39 10.35 12.15
CA GLY A 90 -8.44 9.39 12.47
C GLY A 90 -9.79 9.75 11.85
N PRO A 91 -10.78 8.88 11.96
CA PRO A 91 -12.09 9.06 11.35
C PRO A 91 -12.83 10.28 11.93
N VAL A 92 -13.56 10.98 11.07
CA VAL A 92 -14.42 12.11 11.46
C VAL A 92 -15.86 11.86 11.09
N PHE A 93 -16.77 12.45 11.87
CA PHE A 93 -18.21 12.30 11.63
C PHE A 93 -18.60 12.71 10.20
N GLY A 94 -19.36 11.84 9.55
CA GLY A 94 -19.96 12.10 8.26
C GLY A 94 -19.01 11.99 7.06
N PHE A 95 -17.78 11.56 7.23
CA PHE A 95 -16.89 11.21 6.11
C PHE A 95 -16.73 9.70 6.03
N LEU A 96 -17.00 9.15 4.86
CA LEU A 96 -16.90 7.72 4.57
C LEU A 96 -15.92 7.54 3.42
N LEU A 97 -14.94 6.70 3.63
CA LEU A 97 -13.94 6.33 2.65
C LEU A 97 -13.73 4.81 2.74
N ASP A 98 -13.76 4.13 1.61
CA ASP A 98 -13.55 2.69 1.54
C ASP A 98 -12.81 2.33 0.24
N HIS A 99 -11.68 1.65 0.37
CA HIS A 99 -10.85 1.21 -0.74
C HIS A 99 -10.74 -0.32 -0.74
N LEU A 100 -11.67 -0.98 -1.43
CA LEU A 100 -11.52 -2.41 -1.66
C LEU A 100 -10.33 -2.68 -2.57
N GLN A 101 -9.33 -3.39 -2.05
CA GLN A 101 -8.11 -3.73 -2.76
C GLN A 101 -8.12 -5.24 -3.08
N ALA A 102 -8.07 -5.57 -4.35
CA ALA A 102 -8.30 -6.92 -4.83
C ALA A 102 -7.37 -7.32 -5.99
N GLN A 103 -7.45 -8.59 -6.37
CA GLN A 103 -6.79 -9.17 -7.54
C GLN A 103 -5.30 -8.80 -7.62
N ASP A 104 -4.59 -9.05 -6.54
CA ASP A 104 -3.18 -8.74 -6.47
C ASP A 104 -2.32 -9.68 -7.32
N VAL A 105 -1.27 -9.10 -7.89
CA VAL A 105 -0.15 -9.83 -8.50
C VAL A 105 1.13 -9.26 -7.90
N VAL A 106 1.84 -10.06 -7.12
CA VAL A 106 3.10 -9.66 -6.46
C VAL A 106 4.24 -10.50 -7.00
N THR A 107 5.33 -9.85 -7.38
CA THR A 107 6.57 -10.48 -7.85
C THR A 107 7.74 -9.98 -7.01
N VAL A 108 8.41 -10.91 -6.34
CA VAL A 108 9.61 -10.65 -5.53
C VAL A 108 10.85 -10.91 -6.38
N ALA A 109 11.84 -10.03 -6.29
CA ALA A 109 13.13 -10.21 -6.98
C ALA A 109 13.89 -11.42 -6.39
N PRO A 110 14.80 -12.05 -7.17
CA PRO A 110 15.55 -13.24 -6.71
C PRO A 110 16.36 -13.01 -5.42
N ASP A 111 16.86 -11.79 -5.20
CA ASP A 111 17.60 -11.41 -4.00
C ASP A 111 16.71 -11.14 -2.78
N ARG A 112 15.39 -11.18 -2.95
CA ARG A 112 14.37 -10.92 -1.95
C ARG A 112 14.49 -9.57 -1.23
N LYS A 113 15.06 -8.56 -1.91
CA LYS A 113 15.23 -7.19 -1.39
C LYS A 113 14.28 -6.19 -1.99
N THR A 114 13.77 -6.48 -3.18
CA THR A 114 12.81 -5.63 -3.89
C THR A 114 11.66 -6.45 -4.45
N ALA A 115 10.51 -5.80 -4.64
CA ALA A 115 9.34 -6.43 -5.24
C ALA A 115 8.50 -5.41 -6.00
N ARG A 116 7.62 -5.93 -6.86
CA ARG A 116 6.55 -5.17 -7.51
C ARG A 116 5.21 -5.79 -7.19
N GLY A 117 4.20 -4.94 -7.04
CA GLY A 117 2.84 -5.39 -6.80
C GLY A 117 1.84 -4.58 -7.61
N ARG A 118 0.91 -5.28 -8.22
CA ARG A 118 -0.25 -4.68 -8.89
C ARG A 118 -1.49 -5.06 -8.11
N PHE A 119 -2.35 -4.08 -7.83
CA PHE A 119 -3.61 -4.30 -7.11
C PHE A 119 -4.73 -3.53 -7.80
N ARG A 120 -5.90 -4.13 -7.88
CA ARG A 120 -7.10 -3.44 -8.34
C ARG A 120 -7.75 -2.73 -7.16
N ALA A 121 -8.16 -1.49 -7.36
CA ALA A 121 -8.93 -0.74 -6.37
C ALA A 121 -10.35 -0.47 -6.85
N LEU A 122 -11.30 -0.59 -5.94
CA LEU A 122 -12.63 -0.03 -6.03
C LEU A 122 -12.82 0.91 -4.85
N ASN A 123 -13.00 2.18 -5.13
CA ASN A 123 -13.05 3.24 -4.13
C ASN A 123 -14.48 3.75 -4.01
N MET A 124 -14.93 3.91 -2.78
CA MET A 124 -16.22 4.51 -2.44
C MET A 124 -15.99 5.66 -1.49
N ILE A 125 -16.48 6.83 -1.86
CA ILE A 125 -16.39 8.03 -1.01
C ILE A 125 -17.79 8.61 -0.84
N GLY A 126 -18.10 9.02 0.40
CA GLY A 126 -19.38 9.62 0.70
C GLY A 126 -19.34 10.57 1.88
N TYR A 127 -20.30 11.47 1.90
CA TYR A 127 -20.55 12.41 3.00
C TYR A 127 -21.96 12.26 3.51
N HIS A 128 -22.10 12.22 4.82
CA HIS A 128 -23.39 12.29 5.46
C HIS A 128 -23.97 13.71 5.31
N ASP A 129 -25.29 13.85 5.10
CA ASP A 129 -25.97 15.15 4.91
C ASP A 129 -25.74 16.14 6.05
N LYS A 130 -25.55 15.62 7.28
CA LYS A 130 -25.28 16.42 8.47
C LYS A 130 -23.79 16.73 8.68
N LYS A 131 -22.91 16.37 7.74
CA LYS A 131 -21.50 16.78 7.82
C LYS A 131 -21.42 18.31 7.72
N PRO A 132 -20.89 19.00 8.73
CA PRO A 132 -20.95 20.47 8.76
C PRO A 132 -20.12 21.13 7.66
N GLU A 133 -19.07 20.45 7.20
CA GLU A 133 -18.16 20.97 6.18
C GLU A 133 -17.82 19.89 5.16
N PRO A 134 -18.52 19.83 4.02
CA PRO A 134 -18.14 18.93 2.94
C PRO A 134 -16.76 19.29 2.39
N VAL A 135 -16.06 18.33 1.84
CA VAL A 135 -14.78 18.59 1.16
C VAL A 135 -15.06 19.35 -0.12
N ALA A 136 -14.44 20.53 -0.25
CA ALA A 136 -14.62 21.38 -1.41
C ALA A 136 -14.28 20.63 -2.72
N HIS A 137 -15.10 20.85 -3.74
CA HIS A 137 -14.93 20.30 -5.09
C HIS A 137 -15.10 18.77 -5.21
N MET A 138 -15.58 18.09 -4.17
CA MET A 138 -15.92 16.68 -4.26
C MET A 138 -17.43 16.48 -4.28
N PRO A 139 -17.96 15.53 -5.08
CA PRO A 139 -19.38 15.17 -5.03
C PRO A 139 -19.73 14.55 -3.67
N GLN A 140 -21.00 14.62 -3.28
CA GLN A 140 -21.48 14.07 -2.00
C GLN A 140 -21.16 12.59 -1.87
N GLN A 141 -21.18 11.85 -2.96
CA GLN A 141 -20.73 10.47 -3.03
C GLN A 141 -20.26 10.16 -4.46
N PHE A 142 -19.29 9.28 -4.56
CA PHE A 142 -18.89 8.74 -5.84
C PHE A 142 -18.27 7.35 -5.69
N TRP A 143 -18.26 6.64 -6.80
CA TRP A 143 -17.55 5.38 -6.96
C TRP A 143 -16.41 5.61 -7.94
N GLY A 144 -15.30 4.99 -7.70
CA GLY A 144 -14.16 5.07 -8.61
C GLY A 144 -13.40 3.75 -8.63
N GLY A 145 -12.70 3.51 -9.70
CA GLY A 145 -11.86 2.35 -9.82
C GLY A 145 -10.51 2.67 -10.43
N GLY A 146 -9.50 1.94 -9.99
CA GLY A 146 -8.14 2.15 -10.44
C GLY A 146 -7.25 0.94 -10.26
N ILE A 147 -5.98 1.17 -10.52
CA ILE A 147 -4.92 0.17 -10.36
C ILE A 147 -3.77 0.82 -9.61
N TYR A 148 -3.27 0.13 -8.60
CA TYR A 148 -1.97 0.40 -8.01
C TYR A 148 -0.89 -0.36 -8.76
N GLU A 149 0.19 0.33 -9.15
CA GLU A 149 1.43 -0.22 -9.70
C GLU A 149 2.58 0.13 -8.74
N ASN A 150 2.76 -0.69 -7.73
CA ASN A 150 3.60 -0.37 -6.60
C ASN A 150 4.98 -1.04 -6.70
N GLU A 151 5.97 -0.39 -6.08
CA GLU A 151 7.27 -0.96 -5.81
C GLU A 151 7.51 -1.04 -4.31
N TYR A 152 8.16 -2.10 -3.88
CA TYR A 152 8.48 -2.37 -2.49
C TYR A 152 9.96 -2.61 -2.31
N VAL A 153 10.48 -2.29 -1.13
CA VAL A 153 11.87 -2.53 -0.73
C VAL A 153 11.89 -3.09 0.69
N LYS A 154 12.85 -3.95 0.96
CA LYS A 154 13.07 -4.48 2.31
C LYS A 154 14.14 -3.65 3.00
N GLU A 155 13.78 -2.94 4.06
CA GLU A 155 14.67 -2.17 4.93
C GLU A 155 14.74 -2.84 6.30
N GLN A 156 15.92 -3.21 6.76
CA GLN A 156 16.12 -3.90 8.07
C GLN A 156 15.17 -5.11 8.24
N ASP A 157 15.07 -5.94 7.20
CA ASP A 157 14.19 -7.11 7.11
C ASP A 157 12.67 -6.84 7.16
N VAL A 158 12.26 -5.56 7.05
CA VAL A 158 10.86 -5.14 6.98
C VAL A 158 10.53 -4.63 5.58
N TRP A 159 9.45 -5.13 4.98
CA TRP A 159 8.95 -4.59 3.72
C TRP A 159 8.34 -3.20 3.89
N LYS A 160 8.74 -2.27 3.01
CA LYS A 160 8.26 -0.89 2.96
C LYS A 160 7.80 -0.53 1.54
N ILE A 161 6.90 0.43 1.43
CA ILE A 161 6.46 0.97 0.13
C ILE A 161 7.54 1.92 -0.39
N ARG A 162 8.18 1.57 -1.50
CA ARG A 162 9.14 2.44 -2.20
C ARG A 162 8.45 3.38 -3.18
N LEU A 163 7.46 2.88 -3.89
CA LEU A 163 6.61 3.66 -4.78
C LEU A 163 5.17 3.19 -4.63
N LEU A 164 4.27 4.09 -4.33
CA LEU A 164 2.84 3.89 -4.50
C LEU A 164 2.42 4.68 -5.73
N ASP A 165 1.93 4.00 -6.75
CA ASP A 165 1.49 4.60 -8.02
C ASP A 165 0.03 4.23 -8.28
N TYR A 166 -0.87 5.14 -8.01
CA TYR A 166 -2.30 4.94 -8.23
C TYR A 166 -2.75 5.59 -9.53
N VAL A 167 -3.31 4.79 -10.41
CA VAL A 167 -3.88 5.21 -11.70
C VAL A 167 -5.39 5.01 -11.66
N GLY A 168 -6.15 6.09 -11.51
CA GLY A 168 -7.60 6.08 -11.65
C GLY A 168 -8.00 5.73 -13.10
N ARG A 169 -8.96 4.82 -13.24
CA ARG A 169 -9.42 4.32 -14.56
C ARG A 169 -10.82 4.79 -14.91
N TRP A 170 -11.66 4.98 -13.93
CA TRP A 170 -13.05 5.43 -14.10
C TRP A 170 -13.60 6.01 -12.80
N GLN A 171 -14.64 6.81 -12.91
CA GLN A 171 -15.40 7.39 -11.80
C GLN A 171 -16.87 7.52 -12.23
N ALA A 172 -17.79 7.24 -11.29
CA ALA A 172 -19.24 7.36 -11.46
C ALA A 172 -19.91 7.95 -10.22
#